data_9ff76b7b00e2308d1ffa6d01ca3ed51c
#
_entry.id   9ff76b7b00e2308d1ffa6d01ca3ed51c
#
_cell.length_a   1.000
_cell.length_b   1.000
_cell.length_c   1.000
_cell.angle_alpha   90.00
_cell.angle_beta   90.00
_cell.angle_gamma   90.00
#
_symmetry.space_group_name_H-M   'P 1'
#
loop_
_entity.id
_entity.type
_entity.pdbx_description
1 polymer ?
#
loop_
_entity_poly.entity_id
_entity_poly.type
_entity_poly.pdbx_seq_one_letter_code
_entity_poly.pdbx_strand_id
1 'polypeptide(L)'
;MKKEIHIGCSSYNNRFWKGIFYPEDLPTKNWFNFYCRHFNTYEMNGTFYKFPTIRIMENWYKKAPDNFLFSVKAPKELTHIKKFVDCKEQIAEFYNVCDDGLEEKLGCILFQFPPSFDYTEERLQTIIKVMDKSFKNVVEFRHKSWWNQEVWNAFQQYNITFCSVSYPGLPEDILTQFPLTYVRFHGNKKLFYSSYSSEELKNIKKKIEDKSGFVYFNNTASEAGILNALEFKNMQLAVKN
;
A
#
# COMPACT_ATOMS: atom_id res chain seq x y z
N MET A 1 -14.11 -15.20 -8.85
CA MET A 1 -12.90 -15.22 -8.00
C MET A 1 -13.31 -14.97 -6.54
N LYS A 2 -12.69 -15.65 -5.59
CA LYS A 2 -12.97 -15.45 -4.16
C LYS A 2 -12.54 -14.02 -3.76
N LYS A 3 -13.45 -13.28 -3.14
CA LYS A 3 -13.14 -11.93 -2.64
C LYS A 3 -12.19 -12.06 -1.46
N GLU A 4 -11.04 -11.39 -1.50
CA GLU A 4 -10.01 -11.48 -0.47
C GLU A 4 -9.37 -10.12 -0.23
N ILE A 5 -9.31 -9.73 1.03
CA ILE A 5 -8.58 -8.55 1.49
C ILE A 5 -7.30 -8.99 2.19
N HIS A 6 -6.15 -8.60 1.62
CA HIS A 6 -4.84 -8.80 2.22
C HIS A 6 -4.56 -7.67 3.21
N ILE A 7 -4.18 -8.03 4.43
CA ILE A 7 -3.93 -7.07 5.51
C ILE A 7 -2.47 -7.15 5.90
N GLY A 8 -1.81 -6.01 6.01
CA GLY A 8 -0.42 -5.92 6.41
C GLY A 8 -0.02 -4.52 6.89
N CYS A 9 1.28 -4.34 7.06
CA CYS A 9 1.88 -3.07 7.43
C CYS A 9 2.85 -2.59 6.36
N SER A 10 3.18 -1.30 6.39
CA SER A 10 4.23 -0.69 5.57
C SER A 10 5.62 -0.71 6.21
N SER A 11 5.74 -1.36 7.35
CA SER A 11 6.99 -1.70 8.03
C SER A 11 6.82 -3.05 8.73
N TYR A 12 7.89 -3.80 8.81
CA TYR A 12 8.02 -4.97 9.70
C TYR A 12 9.23 -4.80 10.65
N ASN A 13 10.16 -3.92 10.32
CA ASN A 13 11.38 -3.70 11.08
C ASN A 13 11.23 -2.48 12.00
N ASN A 14 10.51 -2.68 13.10
CA ASN A 14 10.27 -1.64 14.09
C ASN A 14 10.65 -2.12 15.50
N ARG A 15 11.62 -1.46 16.13
CA ARG A 15 12.12 -1.81 17.47
C ARG A 15 11.07 -1.64 18.56
N PHE A 16 10.10 -0.72 18.40
CA PHE A 16 9.00 -0.53 19.34
C PHE A 16 8.00 -1.71 19.37
N TRP A 17 8.11 -2.65 18.43
CA TRP A 17 7.27 -3.84 18.41
C TRP A 17 7.84 -5.02 19.20
N LYS A 18 9.07 -4.91 19.68
CA LYS A 18 9.73 -5.90 20.51
C LYS A 18 9.06 -5.96 21.90
N GLY A 19 8.74 -7.16 22.38
CA GLY A 19 7.93 -7.36 23.59
C GLY A 19 6.41 -7.17 23.42
N ILE A 20 5.96 -6.65 22.26
CA ILE A 20 4.55 -6.41 21.95
C ILE A 20 4.07 -7.37 20.84
N PHE A 21 4.73 -7.33 19.71
CA PHE A 21 4.48 -8.19 18.55
C PHE A 21 5.57 -9.25 18.40
N TYR A 22 6.82 -8.84 18.42
CA TYR A 22 7.96 -9.74 18.42
C TYR A 22 8.29 -10.21 19.83
N PRO A 23 8.54 -11.53 20.05
CA PRO A 23 9.10 -12.03 21.30
C PRO A 23 10.35 -11.24 21.71
N GLU A 24 10.53 -11.04 23.01
CA GLU A 24 11.62 -10.22 23.55
C GLU A 24 13.00 -10.74 23.16
N ASP A 25 13.14 -12.05 23.03
CA ASP A 25 14.39 -12.74 22.68
C ASP A 25 14.59 -12.98 21.18
N LEU A 26 13.58 -12.62 20.31
CA LEU A 26 13.65 -12.90 18.89
C LEU A 26 14.69 -12.00 18.20
N PRO A 27 15.75 -12.54 17.57
CA PRO A 27 16.70 -11.76 16.81
C PRO A 27 16.07 -11.03 15.63
N THR A 28 16.50 -9.79 15.35
CA THR A 28 15.97 -8.95 14.28
C THR A 28 16.00 -9.59 12.89
N LYS A 29 17.00 -10.42 12.61
CA LYS A 29 17.12 -11.18 11.35
C LYS A 29 15.92 -12.12 11.10
N ASN A 30 15.21 -12.50 12.15
CA ASN A 30 14.05 -13.41 12.10
C ASN A 30 12.70 -12.66 12.10
N TRP A 31 12.70 -11.33 12.20
CA TRP A 31 11.46 -10.55 12.31
C TRP A 31 10.57 -10.67 11.07
N PHE A 32 11.14 -10.66 9.87
CA PHE A 32 10.34 -10.84 8.66
C PHE A 32 9.66 -12.22 8.63
N ASN A 33 10.38 -13.29 8.97
CA ASN A 33 9.81 -14.63 9.04
C ASN A 33 8.69 -14.72 10.09
N PHE A 34 8.86 -14.04 11.22
CA PHE A 34 7.81 -13.95 12.23
C PHE A 34 6.61 -13.16 11.73
N TYR A 35 6.83 -12.01 11.07
CA TYR A 35 5.79 -11.20 10.45
C TYR A 35 4.95 -12.02 9.46
N CYS A 36 5.59 -12.83 8.62
CA CYS A 36 4.92 -13.68 7.63
C CYS A 36 4.01 -14.77 8.25
N ARG A 37 4.19 -15.12 9.52
CA ARG A 37 3.26 -16.03 10.23
C ARG A 37 1.94 -15.36 10.59
N HIS A 38 1.92 -14.04 10.66
CA HIS A 38 0.77 -13.24 11.05
C HIS A 38 0.10 -12.54 9.86
N PHE A 39 0.85 -12.18 8.83
CA PHE A 39 0.37 -11.44 7.67
C PHE A 39 0.84 -12.11 6.38
N ASN A 40 0.02 -11.99 5.33
CA ASN A 40 0.33 -12.54 4.00
C ASN A 40 0.68 -11.46 2.98
N THR A 41 0.90 -10.23 3.42
CA THR A 41 1.31 -9.11 2.56
C THR A 41 2.15 -8.09 3.32
N TYR A 42 3.02 -7.41 2.57
CA TYR A 42 3.86 -6.32 3.06
C TYR A 42 3.98 -5.22 2.00
N GLU A 43 3.86 -3.96 2.43
CA GLU A 43 4.07 -2.80 1.56
C GLU A 43 5.52 -2.33 1.67
N MET A 44 6.27 -2.50 0.58
CA MET A 44 7.70 -2.17 0.51
C MET A 44 7.89 -0.67 0.28
N ASN A 45 8.25 0.06 1.35
CA ASN A 45 8.55 1.50 1.27
C ASN A 45 10.04 1.82 1.12
N GLY A 46 10.93 0.86 1.27
CA GLY A 46 12.38 1.06 1.07
C GLY A 46 12.74 1.50 -0.35
N THR A 47 12.01 1.03 -1.33
CA THR A 47 12.13 1.37 -2.75
C THR A 47 11.85 2.84 -3.07
N PHE A 48 11.13 3.54 -2.20
CA PHE A 48 10.89 4.98 -2.31
C PHE A 48 12.18 5.80 -2.21
N TYR A 49 13.13 5.35 -1.39
CA TYR A 49 14.39 6.04 -1.15
C TYR A 49 15.51 5.62 -2.09
N LYS A 50 15.45 4.41 -2.62
CA LYS A 50 16.46 3.85 -3.52
C LYS A 50 15.78 3.01 -4.59
N PHE A 51 16.09 3.27 -5.86
CA PHE A 51 15.61 2.46 -6.98
C PHE A 51 16.06 1.01 -6.77
N PRO A 52 15.12 0.04 -6.82
CA PRO A 52 15.46 -1.34 -6.56
C PRO A 52 16.24 -1.99 -7.71
N THR A 53 16.89 -3.11 -7.44
CA THR A 53 17.47 -3.98 -8.46
C THR A 53 16.72 -5.32 -8.46
N ILE A 54 16.73 -6.03 -9.58
CA ILE A 54 16.14 -7.37 -9.71
C ILE A 54 16.64 -8.28 -8.57
N ARG A 55 17.95 -8.29 -8.30
CA ARG A 55 18.55 -9.08 -7.21
C ARG A 55 17.95 -8.77 -5.82
N ILE A 56 17.60 -7.51 -5.55
CA ILE A 56 16.94 -7.14 -4.28
C ILE A 56 15.54 -7.73 -4.24
N MET A 57 14.79 -7.65 -5.33
CA MET A 57 13.43 -8.20 -5.43
C MET A 57 13.41 -9.73 -5.34
N GLU A 58 14.33 -10.41 -6.04
CA GLU A 58 14.52 -11.87 -5.92
C GLU A 58 14.85 -12.31 -4.48
N ASN A 59 15.65 -11.53 -3.74
CA ASN A 59 15.91 -11.83 -2.33
C ASN A 59 14.65 -11.74 -1.47
N TRP A 60 13.72 -10.80 -1.78
CA TRP A 60 12.42 -10.72 -1.12
C TRP A 60 11.53 -11.89 -1.52
N TYR A 61 11.50 -12.23 -2.81
CA TYR A 61 10.78 -13.40 -3.33
C TYR A 61 11.16 -14.68 -2.57
N LYS A 62 12.46 -14.95 -2.45
CA LYS A 62 13.01 -16.14 -1.78
C LYS A 62 12.74 -16.18 -0.26
N LYS A 63 12.63 -15.02 0.38
CA LYS A 63 12.38 -14.93 1.83
C LYS A 63 10.91 -15.09 2.21
N ALA A 64 10.00 -14.77 1.30
CA ALA A 64 8.58 -14.80 1.57
C ALA A 64 7.97 -16.18 1.33
N PRO A 65 6.96 -16.60 2.10
CA PRO A 65 6.16 -17.80 1.80
C PRO A 65 5.48 -17.71 0.42
N ASP A 66 5.08 -18.86 -0.15
CA ASP A 66 4.50 -18.93 -1.49
C ASP A 66 3.23 -18.06 -1.68
N ASN A 67 2.39 -17.95 -0.67
CA ASN A 67 1.15 -17.16 -0.74
C ASN A 67 1.31 -15.70 -0.28
N PHE A 68 2.55 -15.20 -0.21
CA PHE A 68 2.83 -13.86 0.28
C PHE A 68 2.88 -12.85 -0.88
N LEU A 69 2.20 -11.72 -0.73
CA LEU A 69 2.17 -10.67 -1.75
C LEU A 69 2.90 -9.41 -1.29
N PHE A 70 3.59 -8.79 -2.22
CA PHE A 70 4.25 -7.50 -2.01
C PHE A 70 3.51 -6.40 -2.77
N SER A 71 3.19 -5.29 -2.09
CA SER A 71 2.92 -4.03 -2.76
C SER A 71 4.20 -3.20 -2.75
N VAL A 72 4.61 -2.69 -3.90
CA VAL A 72 5.90 -2.00 -4.04
C VAL A 72 5.67 -0.52 -4.28
N LYS A 73 6.17 0.33 -3.39
CA LYS A 73 6.07 1.79 -3.56
C LYS A 73 7.13 2.30 -4.52
N ALA A 74 6.69 3.05 -5.53
CA ALA A 74 7.57 3.63 -6.53
C ALA A 74 8.58 4.63 -5.93
N PRO A 75 9.78 4.73 -6.51
CA PRO A 75 10.82 5.67 -6.09
C PRO A 75 10.35 7.13 -6.08
N LYS A 76 10.82 7.91 -5.09
CA LYS A 76 10.53 9.36 -4.98
C LYS A 76 10.96 10.14 -6.21
N GLU A 77 11.99 9.66 -6.89
CA GLU A 77 12.48 10.26 -8.13
C GLU A 77 11.35 10.37 -9.17
N LEU A 78 10.56 9.32 -9.35
CA LEU A 78 9.47 9.27 -10.32
C LEU A 78 8.28 10.13 -9.90
N THR A 79 7.88 10.07 -8.62
CA THR A 79 6.61 10.63 -8.15
C THR A 79 6.75 12.03 -7.53
N HIS A 80 7.85 12.32 -6.84
CA HIS A 80 8.05 13.57 -6.09
C HIS A 80 8.94 14.57 -6.82
N ILE A 81 10.00 14.09 -7.49
CA ILE A 81 10.97 14.92 -8.19
C ILE A 81 10.48 15.16 -9.61
N LYS A 82 10.40 14.12 -10.42
CA LYS A 82 9.97 14.20 -11.83
C LYS A 82 8.47 14.35 -12.02
N LYS A 83 7.65 13.89 -11.06
CA LYS A 83 6.19 13.96 -11.14
C LYS A 83 5.64 13.42 -12.48
N PHE A 84 6.22 12.31 -12.92
CA PHE A 84 5.96 11.63 -14.20
C PHE A 84 6.37 12.39 -15.47
N VAL A 85 7.14 13.48 -15.36
CA VAL A 85 7.69 14.18 -16.51
C VAL A 85 8.99 13.52 -16.94
N ASP A 86 9.16 13.24 -18.24
CA ASP A 86 10.37 12.68 -18.86
C ASP A 86 10.96 11.47 -18.13
N CYS A 87 10.11 10.54 -17.68
CA CYS A 87 10.55 9.36 -16.95
C CYS A 87 9.85 8.07 -17.39
N LYS A 88 9.33 8.02 -18.61
CA LYS A 88 8.61 6.85 -19.13
C LYS A 88 9.48 5.59 -19.13
N GLU A 89 10.73 5.69 -19.59
CA GLU A 89 11.67 4.57 -19.59
C GLU A 89 12.00 4.10 -18.16
N GLN A 90 12.18 5.04 -17.23
CA GLN A 90 12.46 4.71 -15.83
C GLN A 90 11.26 4.05 -15.14
N ILE A 91 10.03 4.44 -15.50
CA ILE A 91 8.81 3.80 -15.00
C ILE A 91 8.72 2.37 -15.56
N ALA A 92 8.99 2.19 -16.87
CA ALA A 92 9.03 0.86 -17.48
C ALA A 92 10.10 -0.03 -16.85
N GLU A 93 11.31 0.49 -16.62
CA GLU A 93 12.37 -0.22 -15.90
C GLU A 93 11.93 -0.62 -14.49
N PHE A 94 11.24 0.27 -13.77
CA PHE A 94 10.74 -0.02 -12.45
C PHE A 94 9.71 -1.16 -12.44
N TYR A 95 8.79 -1.19 -13.41
CA TYR A 95 7.85 -2.29 -13.59
C TYR A 95 8.59 -3.61 -13.84
N ASN A 96 9.53 -3.63 -14.78
CA ASN A 96 10.31 -4.83 -15.13
C ASN A 96 11.08 -5.36 -13.92
N VAL A 97 11.76 -4.49 -13.17
CA VAL A 97 12.50 -4.88 -11.95
C VAL A 97 11.58 -5.50 -10.90
N CYS A 98 10.36 -4.98 -10.74
CA CYS A 98 9.39 -5.52 -9.79
C CYS A 98 8.83 -6.87 -10.26
N ASP A 99 8.49 -6.98 -11.54
CA ASP A 99 7.90 -8.18 -12.14
C ASP A 99 8.90 -9.32 -12.20
N ASP A 100 10.05 -9.10 -12.82
CA ASP A 100 11.12 -10.11 -12.95
C ASP A 100 11.63 -10.61 -11.59
N GLY A 101 11.64 -9.74 -10.57
CA GLY A 101 12.20 -10.11 -9.27
C GLY A 101 11.21 -10.62 -8.23
N LEU A 102 9.92 -10.31 -8.35
CA LEU A 102 8.87 -10.76 -7.42
C LEU A 102 7.90 -11.77 -8.04
N GLU A 103 7.88 -11.87 -9.36
CA GLU A 103 7.04 -12.82 -10.12
C GLU A 103 5.58 -12.80 -9.61
N GLU A 104 4.97 -13.96 -9.33
CA GLU A 104 3.60 -14.08 -8.83
C GLU A 104 3.36 -13.46 -7.43
N LYS A 105 4.44 -13.10 -6.71
CA LYS A 105 4.35 -12.41 -5.42
C LYS A 105 4.22 -10.89 -5.56
N LEU A 106 4.25 -10.35 -6.79
CA LEU A 106 3.94 -8.94 -7.04
C LEU A 106 2.44 -8.70 -6.92
N GLY A 107 2.01 -8.04 -5.85
CA GLY A 107 0.61 -7.70 -5.59
C GLY A 107 0.18 -6.44 -6.32
N CYS A 108 0.77 -5.29 -5.97
CA CYS A 108 0.46 -3.98 -6.54
C CYS A 108 1.70 -3.11 -6.66
N ILE A 109 1.62 -2.11 -7.54
CA ILE A 109 2.60 -1.01 -7.61
C ILE A 109 1.92 0.27 -7.16
N LEU A 110 2.47 0.91 -6.12
CA LEU A 110 1.95 2.12 -5.50
C LEU A 110 2.75 3.35 -5.95
N PHE A 111 2.09 4.27 -6.61
CA PHE A 111 2.62 5.59 -6.95
C PHE A 111 2.01 6.65 -6.03
N GLN A 112 2.78 7.16 -5.08
CA GLN A 112 2.31 8.19 -4.16
C GLN A 112 2.87 9.55 -4.55
N PHE A 113 1.99 10.52 -4.81
CA PHE A 113 2.35 11.89 -5.16
C PHE A 113 2.34 12.83 -3.93
N PRO A 114 3.21 13.86 -3.94
CA PRO A 114 3.35 14.79 -2.81
C PRO A 114 2.18 15.78 -2.70
N PRO A 115 2.05 16.50 -1.56
CA PRO A 115 1.04 17.55 -1.39
C PRO A 115 1.13 18.69 -2.42
N SER A 116 2.31 18.92 -3.01
CA SER A 116 2.53 19.92 -4.06
C SER A 116 2.09 19.47 -5.45
N PHE A 117 1.46 18.30 -5.58
CA PHE A 117 0.94 17.77 -6.83
C PHE A 117 -0.58 17.88 -6.83
N ASP A 118 -1.08 19.06 -7.15
CA ASP A 118 -2.51 19.37 -7.31
C ASP A 118 -3.04 18.78 -8.62
N TYR A 119 -4.35 18.66 -8.71
CA TYR A 119 -5.03 18.17 -9.92
C TYR A 119 -4.93 19.19 -11.05
N THR A 120 -4.54 18.72 -12.23
CA THR A 120 -4.79 19.33 -13.54
C THR A 120 -5.12 18.20 -14.52
N GLU A 121 -5.88 18.51 -15.57
CA GLU A 121 -6.19 17.53 -16.62
C GLU A 121 -4.92 16.99 -17.29
N GLU A 122 -3.93 17.84 -17.54
CA GLU A 122 -2.64 17.43 -18.11
C GLU A 122 -1.92 16.39 -17.26
N ARG A 123 -1.93 16.57 -15.93
CA ARG A 123 -1.33 15.62 -14.98
C ARG A 123 -2.10 14.30 -14.95
N LEU A 124 -3.44 14.35 -15.00
CA LEU A 124 -4.28 13.16 -15.09
C LEU A 124 -3.94 12.36 -16.36
N GLN A 125 -3.90 13.03 -17.51
CA GLN A 125 -3.56 12.40 -18.78
C GLN A 125 -2.12 11.84 -18.78
N THR A 126 -1.18 12.55 -18.16
CA THR A 126 0.20 12.06 -18.00
C THR A 126 0.24 10.76 -17.19
N ILE A 127 -0.47 10.70 -16.06
CA ILE A 127 -0.58 9.48 -15.23
C ILE A 127 -1.12 8.32 -16.05
N ILE A 128 -2.23 8.53 -16.76
CA ILE A 128 -2.88 7.49 -17.57
C ILE A 128 -1.95 6.98 -18.67
N LYS A 129 -1.23 7.88 -19.33
CA LYS A 129 -0.38 7.57 -20.47
C LYS A 129 0.86 6.77 -20.11
N VAL A 130 1.44 6.99 -18.93
CA VAL A 130 2.71 6.35 -18.54
C VAL A 130 2.54 5.04 -17.79
N MET A 131 1.34 4.78 -17.25
CA MET A 131 1.08 3.55 -16.49
C MET A 131 0.84 2.36 -17.41
N ASP A 132 1.54 1.26 -17.14
CA ASP A 132 1.31 -0.01 -17.81
C ASP A 132 0.09 -0.71 -17.21
N LYS A 133 -0.93 -0.97 -18.06
CA LYS A 133 -2.22 -1.56 -17.66
C LYS A 133 -2.14 -3.05 -17.32
N SER A 134 -1.03 -3.72 -17.62
CA SER A 134 -0.81 -5.12 -17.25
C SER A 134 -0.60 -5.28 -15.74
N PHE A 135 -0.20 -4.22 -15.06
CA PHE A 135 0.02 -4.21 -13.62
C PHE A 135 -1.18 -3.67 -12.82
N LYS A 136 -1.29 -4.11 -11.58
CA LYS A 136 -2.25 -3.54 -10.62
C LYS A 136 -1.70 -2.22 -10.09
N ASN A 137 -1.99 -1.14 -10.80
CA ASN A 137 -1.55 0.21 -10.45
C ASN A 137 -2.43 0.82 -9.38
N VAL A 138 -1.78 1.37 -8.36
CA VAL A 138 -2.42 2.11 -7.28
C VAL A 138 -1.82 3.52 -7.21
N VAL A 139 -2.66 4.54 -7.17
CA VAL A 139 -2.22 5.93 -7.05
C VAL A 139 -2.73 6.54 -5.76
N GLU A 140 -1.82 7.09 -4.98
CA GLU A 140 -2.12 7.84 -3.77
C GLU A 140 -1.80 9.32 -3.96
N PHE A 141 -2.77 10.17 -3.70
CA PHE A 141 -2.58 11.61 -3.71
C PHE A 141 -2.54 12.20 -2.30
N ARG A 142 -1.82 13.33 -2.15
CA ARG A 142 -1.72 14.09 -0.91
C ARG A 142 -2.26 15.51 -1.05
N HIS A 143 -2.91 15.83 -2.17
CA HIS A 143 -3.60 17.09 -2.42
C HIS A 143 -5.09 16.81 -2.69
N LYS A 144 -5.99 17.48 -1.95
CA LYS A 144 -7.44 17.24 -1.96
C LYS A 144 -8.13 17.43 -3.31
N SER A 145 -7.54 18.20 -4.23
CA SER A 145 -8.12 18.45 -5.57
C SER A 145 -8.30 17.20 -6.42
N TRP A 146 -7.60 16.10 -6.08
CA TRP A 146 -7.72 14.82 -6.77
C TRP A 146 -8.98 14.03 -6.38
N TRP A 147 -9.66 14.40 -5.28
CA TRP A 147 -10.92 13.76 -4.87
C TRP A 147 -12.09 14.36 -5.66
N ASN A 148 -12.21 13.97 -6.92
CA ASN A 148 -13.28 14.41 -7.80
C ASN A 148 -13.74 13.28 -8.73
N GLN A 149 -14.99 13.40 -9.25
CA GLN A 149 -15.62 12.34 -10.05
C GLN A 149 -14.92 12.10 -11.40
N GLU A 150 -14.33 13.12 -11.98
CA GLU A 150 -13.62 13.02 -13.26
C GLU A 150 -12.39 12.10 -13.14
N VAL A 151 -11.59 12.28 -12.09
CA VAL A 151 -10.45 11.39 -11.78
C VAL A 151 -10.91 9.97 -11.53
N TRP A 152 -11.99 9.79 -10.77
CA TRP A 152 -12.50 8.45 -10.46
C TRP A 152 -13.00 7.73 -11.72
N ASN A 153 -13.73 8.42 -12.60
CA ASN A 153 -14.20 7.86 -13.87
C ASN A 153 -13.03 7.47 -14.77
N ALA A 154 -12.03 8.34 -14.90
CA ALA A 154 -10.83 8.08 -15.68
C ALA A 154 -10.05 6.87 -15.14
N PHE A 155 -9.85 6.79 -13.82
CA PHE A 155 -9.12 5.67 -13.21
C PHE A 155 -9.86 4.34 -13.37
N GLN A 156 -11.19 4.32 -13.25
CA GLN A 156 -11.99 3.13 -13.54
C GLN A 156 -11.83 2.68 -14.99
N GLN A 157 -11.91 3.61 -15.94
CA GLN A 157 -11.76 3.33 -17.37
C GLN A 157 -10.39 2.74 -17.72
N TYR A 158 -9.34 3.19 -17.04
CA TYR A 158 -7.96 2.77 -17.30
C TYR A 158 -7.43 1.71 -16.33
N ASN A 159 -8.31 1.09 -15.52
CA ASN A 159 -7.97 0.06 -14.55
C ASN A 159 -6.89 0.51 -13.53
N ILE A 160 -6.95 1.77 -13.14
CA ILE A 160 -6.08 2.35 -12.10
C ILE A 160 -6.88 2.41 -10.79
N THR A 161 -6.29 1.99 -9.70
CA THR A 161 -6.91 2.07 -8.38
C THR A 161 -6.54 3.37 -7.68
N PHE A 162 -7.55 4.11 -7.24
CA PHE A 162 -7.36 5.27 -6.36
C PHE A 162 -7.18 4.77 -4.91
N CYS A 163 -6.07 5.11 -4.28
CA CYS A 163 -5.78 4.73 -2.90
C CYS A 163 -6.65 5.53 -1.92
N SER A 164 -7.47 4.85 -1.14
CA SER A 164 -8.15 5.44 0.01
C SER A 164 -7.15 5.64 1.15
N VAL A 165 -7.14 6.82 1.73
CA VAL A 165 -6.18 7.15 2.79
C VAL A 165 -6.89 7.68 4.03
N SER A 166 -6.43 7.29 5.21
CA SER A 166 -6.68 8.02 6.44
C SER A 166 -5.44 8.85 6.76
N TYR A 167 -5.54 10.14 6.47
CA TYR A 167 -4.45 11.10 6.54
C TYR A 167 -4.98 12.48 6.96
N PRO A 168 -4.33 13.19 7.91
CA PRO A 168 -4.83 14.49 8.37
C PRO A 168 -5.03 15.50 7.23
N GLY A 169 -6.23 16.08 7.15
CA GLY A 169 -6.57 17.09 6.14
C GLY A 169 -6.95 16.58 4.75
N LEU A 170 -7.02 15.26 4.55
CA LEU A 170 -7.55 14.65 3.32
C LEU A 170 -8.93 14.03 3.59
N PRO A 171 -9.77 13.84 2.54
CA PRO A 171 -11.01 13.09 2.66
C PRO A 171 -10.74 11.65 3.12
N GLU A 172 -11.56 11.16 4.06
CA GLU A 172 -11.43 9.81 4.66
C GLU A 172 -12.38 8.79 4.01
N ASP A 173 -12.82 9.06 2.78
CA ASP A 173 -13.71 8.18 2.04
C ASP A 173 -12.99 6.89 1.65
N ILE A 174 -13.63 5.77 1.95
CA ILE A 174 -13.20 4.46 1.44
C ILE A 174 -13.84 4.24 0.08
N LEU A 175 -13.03 4.38 -0.96
CA LEU A 175 -13.45 4.30 -2.35
C LEU A 175 -13.47 2.82 -2.79
N THR A 176 -14.65 2.26 -2.97
CA THR A 176 -14.86 0.84 -3.29
C THR A 176 -15.35 0.59 -4.72
N GLN A 177 -15.46 1.63 -5.53
CA GLN A 177 -15.90 1.56 -6.93
C GLN A 177 -14.82 1.09 -7.91
N PHE A 178 -13.57 0.96 -7.46
CA PHE A 178 -12.47 0.47 -8.27
C PHE A 178 -12.42 -1.06 -8.29
N PRO A 179 -11.80 -1.69 -9.31
CA PRO A 179 -11.64 -3.15 -9.39
C PRO A 179 -10.90 -3.74 -8.18
N LEU A 180 -9.98 -2.97 -7.62
CA LEU A 180 -9.21 -3.30 -6.43
C LEU A 180 -9.45 -2.23 -5.36
N THR A 181 -9.65 -2.65 -4.11
CA THR A 181 -9.67 -1.75 -2.95
C THR A 181 -8.26 -1.65 -2.37
N TYR A 182 -7.76 -0.44 -2.20
CA TYR A 182 -6.46 -0.21 -1.58
C TYR A 182 -6.58 0.89 -0.52
N VAL A 183 -6.30 0.54 0.74
CA VAL A 183 -6.48 1.44 1.88
C VAL A 183 -5.17 1.58 2.65
N ARG A 184 -4.79 2.82 2.97
CA ARG A 184 -3.62 3.12 3.79
C ARG A 184 -3.98 3.94 5.02
N PHE A 185 -3.64 3.41 6.18
CA PHE A 185 -3.85 4.05 7.48
C PHE A 185 -2.58 4.77 7.93
N HIS A 186 -2.56 6.10 7.79
CA HIS A 186 -1.39 6.92 8.19
C HIS A 186 -1.50 7.51 9.59
N GLY A 187 -2.65 7.39 10.24
CA GLY A 187 -2.99 8.10 11.46
C GLY A 187 -3.78 9.38 11.17
N ASN A 188 -5.02 9.45 11.66
CA ASN A 188 -5.97 10.53 11.35
C ASN A 188 -5.78 11.79 12.22
N LYS A 189 -5.28 11.65 13.47
CA LYS A 189 -5.04 12.78 14.41
C LYS A 189 -3.58 13.21 14.42
N LYS A 190 -2.66 12.26 14.56
CA LYS A 190 -1.22 12.50 14.54
C LYS A 190 -0.58 11.54 13.55
N LEU A 191 -0.07 12.11 12.46
CA LEU A 191 0.52 11.38 11.36
C LEU A 191 1.56 10.36 11.85
N PHE A 192 1.43 9.11 11.40
CA PHE A 192 2.23 7.92 11.73
C PHE A 192 2.14 7.41 13.17
N TYR A 193 1.45 8.09 14.09
CA TYR A 193 1.38 7.74 15.51
C TYR A 193 -0.01 7.36 16.00
N SER A 194 -1.09 7.94 15.43
CA SER A 194 -2.44 7.70 15.96
C SER A 194 -2.86 6.25 15.84
N SER A 195 -3.45 5.73 16.92
CA SER A 195 -4.19 4.48 16.88
C SER A 195 -5.61 4.73 16.40
N TYR A 196 -6.20 3.73 15.76
CA TYR A 196 -7.61 3.68 15.39
C TYR A 196 -8.39 2.88 16.43
N SER A 197 -9.58 3.35 16.77
CA SER A 197 -10.48 2.62 17.65
C SER A 197 -11.09 1.40 16.94
N SER A 198 -11.54 0.44 17.72
CA SER A 198 -12.26 -0.75 17.21
C SER A 198 -13.48 -0.38 16.39
N GLU A 199 -14.17 0.72 16.72
CA GLU A 199 -15.34 1.20 15.98
C GLU A 199 -14.95 1.77 14.61
N GLU A 200 -13.90 2.60 14.53
CA GLU A 200 -13.37 3.10 13.26
C GLU A 200 -12.97 1.94 12.34
N LEU A 201 -12.25 0.96 12.87
CA LEU A 201 -11.84 -0.23 12.14
C LEU A 201 -13.03 -1.07 11.66
N LYS A 202 -14.06 -1.29 12.52
CA LYS A 202 -15.30 -2.00 12.15
C LYS A 202 -16.06 -1.30 11.03
N ASN A 203 -16.16 0.01 11.09
CA ASN A 203 -16.85 0.82 10.07
C ASN A 203 -16.16 0.70 8.71
N ILE A 204 -14.84 0.72 8.67
CA ILE A 204 -14.06 0.54 7.43
C ILE A 204 -14.21 -0.89 6.92
N LYS A 205 -14.08 -1.88 7.79
CA LYS A 205 -14.25 -3.29 7.43
C LYS A 205 -15.58 -3.55 6.75
N LYS A 206 -16.68 -3.04 7.30
CA LYS A 206 -18.04 -3.17 6.74
C LYS A 206 -18.12 -2.61 5.31
N LYS A 207 -17.37 -1.53 5.00
CA LYS A 207 -17.34 -0.96 3.65
C LYS A 207 -16.62 -1.81 2.62
N ILE A 208 -15.71 -2.69 3.05
CA ILE A 208 -14.83 -3.47 2.15
C ILE A 208 -15.00 -4.98 2.27
N GLU A 209 -15.94 -5.48 3.09
CA GLU A 209 -16.11 -6.93 3.36
C GLU A 209 -16.39 -7.77 2.11
N ASP A 210 -17.02 -7.14 1.09
CA ASP A 210 -17.36 -7.77 -0.18
C ASP A 210 -16.38 -7.44 -1.31
N LYS A 211 -15.20 -6.91 -0.98
CA LYS A 211 -14.18 -6.45 -1.94
C LYS A 211 -12.95 -7.36 -1.97
N SER A 212 -12.12 -7.16 -2.99
CA SER A 212 -10.77 -7.72 -3.06
C SER A 212 -9.77 -6.58 -3.03
N GLY A 213 -8.65 -6.78 -2.33
CA GLY A 213 -7.63 -5.73 -2.29
C GLY A 213 -6.67 -5.80 -1.11
N PHE A 214 -6.14 -4.66 -0.75
CA PHE A 214 -5.09 -4.52 0.24
C PHE A 214 -5.41 -3.43 1.25
N VAL A 215 -5.06 -3.71 2.51
CA VAL A 215 -5.15 -2.75 3.61
C VAL A 215 -3.80 -2.70 4.31
N TYR A 216 -3.19 -1.53 4.33
CA TYR A 216 -1.89 -1.33 4.95
C TYR A 216 -1.92 -0.32 6.08
N PHE A 217 -1.41 -0.72 7.23
CA PHE A 217 -1.17 0.15 8.35
C PHE A 217 0.20 0.79 8.23
N ASN A 218 0.22 2.11 8.04
CA ASN A 218 1.42 2.94 7.91
C ASN A 218 1.61 3.89 9.11
N ASN A 219 0.78 3.76 10.15
CA ASN A 219 0.95 4.42 11.45
C ASN A 219 1.96 3.65 12.33
N THR A 220 3.12 3.35 11.73
CA THR A 220 4.11 2.42 12.27
C THR A 220 5.23 3.08 13.07
N ALA A 221 5.12 4.39 13.39
CA ALA A 221 6.10 5.07 14.24
C ALA A 221 6.01 4.66 15.73
N SER A 222 4.92 3.96 16.11
CA SER A 222 4.68 3.35 17.41
C SER A 222 4.17 1.92 17.24
N GLU A 223 3.68 1.33 18.33
CA GLU A 223 2.99 0.04 18.33
C GLU A 223 1.59 0.08 17.69
N ALA A 224 1.03 1.28 17.55
CA ALA A 224 -0.35 1.45 17.05
C ALA A 224 -0.60 0.74 15.72
N GLY A 225 0.34 0.83 14.78
CA GLY A 225 0.17 0.23 13.45
C GLY A 225 0.04 -1.27 13.48
N ILE A 226 0.89 -1.96 14.24
CA ILE A 226 0.86 -3.43 14.30
C ILE A 226 -0.34 -3.93 15.10
N LEU A 227 -0.71 -3.25 16.19
CA LEU A 227 -1.87 -3.62 17.00
C LEU A 227 -3.16 -3.44 16.22
N ASN A 228 -3.35 -2.32 15.52
CA ASN A 228 -4.50 -2.10 14.65
C ASN A 228 -4.56 -3.10 13.48
N ALA A 229 -3.40 -3.47 12.89
CA ALA A 229 -3.36 -4.48 11.83
C ALA A 229 -3.81 -5.86 12.31
N LEU A 230 -3.36 -6.28 13.51
CA LEU A 230 -3.77 -7.54 14.12
C LEU A 230 -5.26 -7.53 14.46
N GLU A 231 -5.75 -6.45 15.07
CA GLU A 231 -7.17 -6.29 15.41
C GLU A 231 -8.03 -6.35 14.14
N PHE A 232 -7.69 -5.59 13.11
CA PHE A 232 -8.41 -5.57 11.84
C PHE A 232 -8.42 -6.95 11.15
N LYS A 233 -7.31 -7.68 11.19
CA LYS A 233 -7.22 -9.04 10.67
C LYS A 233 -8.15 -9.98 11.42
N ASN A 234 -8.17 -9.92 12.75
CA ASN A 234 -9.03 -10.78 13.58
C ASN A 234 -10.52 -10.51 13.31
N MET A 235 -10.90 -9.26 13.08
CA MET A 235 -12.25 -8.89 12.66
C MET A 235 -12.64 -9.55 11.33
N GLN A 236 -11.73 -9.66 10.36
CA GLN A 236 -11.99 -10.30 9.07
C GLN A 236 -12.16 -11.82 9.21
N LEU A 237 -11.42 -12.46 10.10
CA LEU A 237 -11.54 -13.90 10.35
C LEU A 237 -12.87 -14.27 11.01
N ALA A 238 -13.42 -13.40 11.86
CA ALA A 238 -14.69 -13.63 12.54
C ALA A 238 -15.92 -13.65 11.61
N VAL A 239 -15.82 -13.11 10.40
CA VAL A 239 -16.91 -13.14 9.38
C VAL A 239 -16.86 -14.37 8.49
N LYS A 240 -15.77 -15.14 8.49
CA LYS A 240 -15.62 -16.35 7.64
C LYS A 240 -16.17 -17.63 8.28
N ASN A 241 -16.68 -17.56 9.53
CA ASN A 241 -17.37 -18.65 10.23
C ASN A 241 -18.87 -18.47 10.06
#